data_5798a37d68a6beb42deeeb360b5c720e
#
_entry.id   5798a37d68a6beb42deeeb360b5c720e
#
_cell.length_a   1.000
_cell.length_b   1.000
_cell.length_c   1.000
_cell.angle_alpha   90.00
_cell.angle_beta   90.00
_cell.angle_gamma   90.00
#
_symmetry.space_group_name_H-M   'P 1'
#
loop_
_entity.id
_entity.type
_entity.pdbx_description
1 polymer ?
#
loop_
_entity_poly.entity_id
_entity_poly.type
_entity_poly.pdbx_seq_one_letter_code
_entity_poly.pdbx_strand_id
1 'polypeptide(L)'
;KTWSFVDGYVEEGVTGTRADKRLSFMRMIRDAKLNKFDLIITKDVSRFARDLEDSIHYIRELKSSGVGVFFENQSLNTFDLNSELTINILFNIAQEESKKISASVKFGYRKAISQGHVLGSSNITGYRKDNCKLVIIEEEAKMVRRIFELYATGEYGFHKLAVKLSQEGYLNKNGRIYDKDSLKGMIQNPKYKGFYRAKKYEILDYRTKKRKKNTIENQVIYKCIDGSVPAIVSEELWDKANEVLNARVKGYANNNYWSGGVKYPFSSKIYCKEHNTNFQRSHGSKKKNRPTW
;
A
#
# COMPACT_ATOMS: atom_id res chain seq x y z
N LYS A 1 15.29 -31.39 -41.88
CA LYS A 1 15.17 -29.89 -41.98
C LYS A 1 16.28 -29.29 -41.15
N THR A 2 17.17 -28.51 -41.74
CA THR A 2 18.21 -27.73 -41.05
C THR A 2 17.60 -26.46 -40.53
N TRP A 3 17.77 -26.18 -39.25
CA TRP A 3 17.32 -24.95 -38.59
C TRP A 3 18.47 -23.94 -38.61
N SER A 4 18.19 -22.69 -38.83
CA SER A 4 19.14 -21.61 -38.68
C SER A 4 18.73 -20.73 -37.49
N PHE A 5 19.66 -20.47 -36.58
CA PHE A 5 19.44 -19.56 -35.46
C PHE A 5 19.55 -18.12 -35.95
N VAL A 6 18.54 -17.31 -35.63
CA VAL A 6 18.47 -15.90 -36.06
C VAL A 6 18.87 -14.96 -34.93
N ASP A 7 18.22 -15.02 -33.76
CA ASP A 7 18.51 -14.12 -32.63
C ASP A 7 18.01 -14.74 -31.32
N GLY A 8 18.51 -14.23 -30.17
CA GLY A 8 18.08 -14.56 -28.83
C GLY A 8 17.45 -13.36 -28.12
N TYR A 9 16.27 -13.55 -27.54
CA TYR A 9 15.54 -12.52 -26.79
C TYR A 9 15.58 -12.83 -25.28
N VAL A 10 16.42 -12.09 -24.55
CA VAL A 10 16.65 -12.33 -23.12
C VAL A 10 16.17 -11.14 -22.32
N GLU A 11 15.54 -11.42 -21.17
CA GLU A 11 15.14 -10.41 -20.18
C GLU A 11 15.70 -10.75 -18.82
N GLU A 12 16.45 -9.80 -18.23
CA GLU A 12 17.02 -9.94 -16.91
C GLU A 12 16.22 -9.12 -15.88
N GLY A 13 15.83 -9.76 -14.76
CA GLY A 13 15.29 -9.08 -13.57
C GLY A 13 13.88 -8.49 -13.72
N VAL A 14 13.16 -8.74 -14.81
CA VAL A 14 11.81 -8.20 -15.02
C VAL A 14 10.75 -9.10 -14.39
N THR A 15 9.88 -8.52 -13.53
CA THR A 15 8.71 -9.24 -13.02
C THR A 15 7.69 -9.43 -14.16
N GLY A 16 7.50 -10.68 -14.60
CA GLY A 16 6.71 -11.03 -15.80
C GLY A 16 5.20 -10.89 -15.67
N THR A 17 4.68 -10.01 -14.82
CA THR A 17 3.22 -9.84 -14.62
C THR A 17 2.54 -8.95 -15.66
N ARG A 18 3.30 -8.26 -16.50
CA ARG A 18 2.77 -7.38 -17.56
C ARG A 18 3.70 -7.43 -18.77
N ALA A 19 3.16 -7.82 -19.93
CA ALA A 19 3.93 -7.96 -21.17
C ALA A 19 4.48 -6.62 -21.68
N ASP A 20 3.79 -5.51 -21.46
CA ASP A 20 4.19 -4.16 -21.87
C ASP A 20 5.51 -3.67 -21.25
N LYS A 21 5.93 -4.27 -20.13
CA LYS A 21 7.21 -3.98 -19.46
C LYS A 21 8.37 -4.86 -19.91
N ARG A 22 8.10 -5.84 -20.76
CA ARG A 22 9.07 -6.79 -21.28
C ARG A 22 9.60 -6.31 -22.65
N LEU A 23 10.60 -5.46 -22.63
CA LEU A 23 11.12 -4.81 -23.84
C LEU A 23 11.66 -5.79 -24.88
N SER A 24 12.38 -6.84 -24.44
CA SER A 24 12.89 -7.88 -25.33
C SER A 24 11.75 -8.74 -25.91
N PHE A 25 10.74 -9.05 -25.11
CA PHE A 25 9.55 -9.76 -25.57
C PHE A 25 8.78 -8.94 -26.62
N MET A 26 8.55 -7.66 -26.38
CA MET A 26 7.88 -6.78 -27.34
C MET A 26 8.71 -6.57 -28.61
N ARG A 27 10.05 -6.60 -28.51
CA ARG A 27 10.95 -6.60 -29.68
C ARG A 27 10.76 -7.89 -30.47
N MET A 28 10.72 -9.05 -29.83
CA MET A 28 10.50 -10.35 -30.46
C MET A 28 9.17 -10.38 -31.23
N ILE A 29 8.06 -9.91 -30.62
CA ILE A 29 6.75 -9.84 -31.31
C ILE A 29 6.81 -8.93 -32.56
N ARG A 30 7.52 -7.81 -32.45
CA ARG A 30 7.70 -6.87 -33.57
C ARG A 30 8.53 -7.51 -34.70
N ASP A 31 9.60 -8.20 -34.36
CA ASP A 31 10.47 -8.87 -35.33
C ASP A 31 9.76 -10.05 -36.01
N ALA A 32 8.87 -10.76 -35.29
CA ALA A 32 7.98 -11.77 -35.85
C ALA A 32 7.02 -11.18 -36.91
N LYS A 33 6.42 -10.01 -36.65
CA LYS A 33 5.58 -9.32 -37.64
C LYS A 33 6.34 -8.88 -38.89
N LEU A 34 7.64 -8.70 -38.79
CA LEU A 34 8.51 -8.40 -39.90
C LEU A 34 9.03 -9.67 -40.61
N ASN A 35 8.53 -10.84 -40.26
CA ASN A 35 8.91 -12.15 -40.80
C ASN A 35 10.42 -12.41 -40.74
N LYS A 36 11.09 -12.01 -39.65
CA LYS A 36 12.54 -12.23 -39.49
C LYS A 36 12.86 -13.70 -39.15
N PHE A 37 11.90 -14.46 -38.65
CA PHE A 37 11.99 -15.85 -38.28
C PHE A 37 10.60 -16.52 -38.35
N ASP A 38 10.57 -17.87 -38.43
CA ASP A 38 9.37 -18.66 -38.60
C ASP A 38 8.95 -19.39 -37.31
N LEU A 39 9.87 -19.54 -36.36
CA LEU A 39 9.65 -20.32 -35.15
C LEU A 39 10.34 -19.64 -33.95
N ILE A 40 9.62 -19.58 -32.83
CA ILE A 40 10.16 -19.22 -31.53
C ILE A 40 10.27 -20.49 -30.70
N ILE A 41 11.42 -20.73 -30.08
CA ILE A 41 11.64 -21.81 -29.13
C ILE A 41 11.74 -21.21 -27.72
N THR A 42 10.94 -21.72 -26.82
CA THR A 42 10.97 -21.32 -25.40
C THR A 42 10.90 -22.54 -24.50
N LYS A 43 11.50 -22.47 -23.33
CA LYS A 43 11.61 -23.64 -22.43
C LYS A 43 10.25 -24.14 -21.96
N ASP A 44 9.35 -23.23 -21.55
CA ASP A 44 8.01 -23.56 -21.11
C ASP A 44 7.04 -22.38 -21.31
N VAL A 45 5.76 -22.68 -21.18
CA VAL A 45 4.66 -21.73 -21.36
C VAL A 45 4.75 -20.57 -20.36
N SER A 46 5.19 -20.80 -19.13
CA SER A 46 5.31 -19.77 -18.09
C SER A 46 6.42 -18.76 -18.37
N ARG A 47 7.40 -19.13 -19.18
CA ARG A 47 8.47 -18.24 -19.67
C ARG A 47 8.01 -17.34 -20.79
N PHE A 48 7.15 -17.86 -21.67
CA PHE A 48 6.58 -17.08 -22.76
C PHE A 48 5.72 -15.94 -22.21
N ALA A 49 4.72 -16.25 -21.41
CA ALA A 49 3.95 -15.23 -20.68
C ALA A 49 3.40 -15.80 -19.37
N ARG A 50 3.18 -14.96 -18.37
CA ARG A 50 2.63 -15.36 -17.06
C ARG A 50 1.14 -15.06 -16.92
N ASP A 51 0.58 -14.28 -17.81
CA ASP A 51 -0.84 -13.98 -17.89
C ASP A 51 -1.49 -14.77 -19.02
N LEU A 52 -2.62 -15.39 -18.72
CA LEU A 52 -3.34 -16.23 -19.70
C LEU A 52 -3.82 -15.40 -20.90
N GLU A 53 -4.40 -14.22 -20.63
CA GLU A 53 -4.95 -13.36 -21.69
C GLU A 53 -3.85 -12.85 -22.63
N ASP A 54 -2.76 -12.34 -22.04
CA ASP A 54 -1.59 -11.87 -22.79
C ASP A 54 -1.01 -13.03 -23.63
N SER A 55 -0.89 -14.22 -23.05
CA SER A 55 -0.31 -15.39 -23.72
C SER A 55 -1.12 -15.82 -24.94
N ILE A 56 -2.44 -15.99 -24.78
CA ILE A 56 -3.32 -16.37 -25.87
C ILE A 56 -3.34 -15.30 -26.95
N HIS A 57 -3.39 -14.04 -26.56
CA HIS A 57 -3.35 -12.91 -27.48
C HIS A 57 -2.09 -12.94 -28.35
N TYR A 58 -0.90 -13.01 -27.75
CA TYR A 58 0.35 -13.02 -28.50
C TYR A 58 0.57 -14.32 -29.29
N ILE A 59 0.12 -15.48 -28.81
CA ILE A 59 0.19 -16.73 -29.57
C ILE A 59 -0.69 -16.63 -30.83
N ARG A 60 -1.91 -16.10 -30.72
CA ARG A 60 -2.79 -15.88 -31.88
C ARG A 60 -2.21 -14.87 -32.86
N GLU A 61 -1.61 -13.80 -32.33
CA GLU A 61 -0.96 -12.76 -33.14
C GLU A 61 0.25 -13.33 -33.92
N LEU A 62 1.10 -14.11 -33.26
CA LEU A 62 2.23 -14.80 -33.90
C LEU A 62 1.74 -15.79 -34.95
N LYS A 63 0.74 -16.61 -34.64
CA LYS A 63 0.16 -17.58 -35.59
C LYS A 63 -0.44 -16.88 -36.82
N SER A 64 -1.09 -15.72 -36.63
CA SER A 64 -1.61 -14.93 -37.77
C SER A 64 -0.48 -14.33 -38.64
N SER A 65 0.69 -14.11 -38.06
CA SER A 65 1.91 -13.68 -38.78
C SER A 65 2.71 -14.87 -39.36
N GLY A 66 2.20 -16.10 -39.28
CA GLY A 66 2.89 -17.30 -39.78
C GLY A 66 4.05 -17.78 -38.91
N VAL A 67 4.17 -17.28 -37.67
CA VAL A 67 5.25 -17.66 -36.73
C VAL A 67 4.72 -18.63 -35.68
N GLY A 68 5.35 -19.80 -35.57
CA GLY A 68 5.05 -20.79 -34.53
C GLY A 68 5.77 -20.52 -33.22
N VAL A 69 5.24 -21.10 -32.12
CA VAL A 69 5.95 -21.17 -30.84
C VAL A 69 6.06 -22.61 -30.43
N PHE A 70 7.27 -23.06 -30.15
CA PHE A 70 7.55 -24.40 -29.63
C PHE A 70 7.96 -24.33 -28.16
N PHE A 71 7.19 -25.00 -27.33
CA PHE A 71 7.43 -25.12 -25.87
C PHE A 71 8.16 -26.45 -25.60
N GLU A 72 9.45 -26.35 -25.26
CA GLU A 72 10.33 -27.52 -25.12
C GLU A 72 9.84 -28.47 -24.03
N ASN A 73 9.59 -28.00 -22.81
CA ASN A 73 9.17 -28.83 -21.67
C ASN A 73 7.85 -29.56 -21.91
N GLN A 74 6.94 -28.99 -22.69
CA GLN A 74 5.64 -29.57 -22.99
C GLN A 74 5.63 -30.28 -24.35
N SER A 75 6.72 -30.24 -25.11
CA SER A 75 6.79 -30.74 -26.50
C SER A 75 5.62 -30.27 -27.36
N LEU A 76 5.21 -29.04 -27.18
CA LEU A 76 4.00 -28.44 -27.76
C LEU A 76 4.35 -27.40 -28.82
N ASN A 77 3.78 -27.59 -30.05
CA ASN A 77 3.90 -26.62 -31.13
C ASN A 77 2.56 -25.93 -31.37
N THR A 78 2.55 -24.61 -31.44
CA THR A 78 1.33 -23.82 -31.64
C THR A 78 0.68 -24.00 -33.01
N PHE A 79 1.37 -24.57 -33.98
CA PHE A 79 0.79 -24.94 -35.28
C PHE A 79 -0.06 -26.21 -35.23
N ASP A 80 0.07 -27.05 -34.20
CA ASP A 80 -0.71 -28.28 -34.09
C ASP A 80 -2.19 -27.93 -33.82
N LEU A 81 -3.10 -28.72 -34.40
CA LEU A 81 -4.56 -28.48 -34.34
C LEU A 81 -5.11 -28.38 -32.91
N ASN A 82 -4.58 -29.20 -32.00
CA ASN A 82 -5.02 -29.28 -30.62
C ASN A 82 -4.22 -28.36 -29.65
N SER A 83 -3.25 -27.61 -30.17
CA SER A 83 -2.33 -26.84 -29.37
C SER A 83 -3.04 -25.73 -28.53
N GLU A 84 -4.05 -25.11 -29.12
CA GLU A 84 -4.79 -24.04 -28.44
C GLU A 84 -5.56 -24.56 -27.22
N LEU A 85 -6.17 -25.71 -27.29
CA LEU A 85 -6.83 -26.38 -26.18
C LEU A 85 -5.82 -26.71 -25.06
N THR A 86 -4.71 -27.33 -25.44
CA THR A 86 -3.65 -27.71 -24.50
C THR A 86 -3.05 -26.49 -23.82
N ILE A 87 -2.79 -25.43 -24.57
CA ILE A 87 -2.30 -24.13 -24.02
C ILE A 87 -3.29 -23.56 -23.01
N ASN A 88 -4.58 -23.53 -23.34
CA ASN A 88 -5.61 -23.04 -22.42
C ASN A 88 -5.65 -23.85 -21.12
N ILE A 89 -5.54 -25.16 -21.19
CA ILE A 89 -5.50 -26.04 -20.01
C ILE A 89 -4.25 -25.75 -19.16
N LEU A 90 -3.08 -25.66 -19.78
CA LEU A 90 -1.82 -25.38 -19.08
C LEU A 90 -1.84 -24.03 -18.36
N PHE A 91 -2.39 -23.00 -19.00
CA PHE A 91 -2.54 -21.68 -18.38
C PHE A 91 -3.53 -21.69 -17.21
N ASN A 92 -4.66 -22.38 -17.34
CA ASN A 92 -5.60 -22.54 -16.24
C ASN A 92 -4.94 -23.22 -15.03
N ILE A 93 -4.14 -24.28 -15.26
CA ILE A 93 -3.38 -24.95 -14.21
C ILE A 93 -2.40 -23.97 -13.53
N ALA A 94 -1.61 -23.22 -14.30
CA ALA A 94 -0.65 -22.26 -13.77
C ALA A 94 -1.34 -21.12 -12.97
N GLN A 95 -2.52 -20.67 -13.41
CA GLN A 95 -3.32 -19.69 -12.71
C GLN A 95 -3.85 -20.24 -11.38
N GLU A 96 -4.35 -21.48 -11.36
CA GLU A 96 -4.82 -22.14 -10.15
C GLU A 96 -3.68 -22.38 -9.15
N GLU A 97 -2.48 -22.74 -9.62
CA GLU A 97 -1.29 -22.85 -8.76
C GLU A 97 -0.95 -21.52 -8.11
N SER A 98 -0.99 -20.42 -8.86
CA SER A 98 -0.75 -19.06 -8.32
C SER A 98 -1.77 -18.68 -7.25
N LYS A 99 -3.05 -19.02 -7.45
CA LYS A 99 -4.10 -18.81 -6.45
C LYS A 99 -3.87 -19.65 -5.19
N LYS A 100 -3.49 -20.93 -5.35
CA LYS A 100 -3.16 -21.84 -4.24
C LYS A 100 -1.98 -21.33 -3.43
N ILE A 101 -0.89 -20.88 -4.08
CA ILE A 101 0.26 -20.28 -3.40
C ILE A 101 -0.17 -19.03 -2.59
N SER A 102 -0.97 -18.15 -3.20
CA SER A 102 -1.48 -16.96 -2.51
C SER A 102 -2.34 -17.31 -1.30
N ALA A 103 -3.19 -18.33 -1.41
CA ALA A 103 -4.01 -18.82 -0.31
C ALA A 103 -3.15 -19.42 0.82
N SER A 104 -2.16 -20.23 0.47
CA SER A 104 -1.21 -20.83 1.43
C SER A 104 -0.40 -19.78 2.17
N VAL A 105 0.09 -18.76 1.49
CA VAL A 105 0.79 -17.62 2.12
C VAL A 105 -0.14 -16.88 3.10
N LYS A 106 -1.39 -16.60 2.69
CA LYS A 106 -2.39 -15.96 3.57
C LYS A 106 -2.71 -16.83 4.79
N PHE A 107 -2.80 -18.14 4.62
CA PHE A 107 -2.99 -19.09 5.71
C PHE A 107 -1.80 -19.08 6.66
N GLY A 108 -0.57 -19.17 6.14
CA GLY A 108 0.66 -19.07 6.92
C GLY A 108 0.75 -17.78 7.75
N TYR A 109 0.39 -16.64 7.16
CA TYR A 109 0.31 -15.37 7.90
C TYR A 109 -0.74 -15.41 9.03
N ARG A 110 -1.92 -15.98 8.79
CA ARG A 110 -2.95 -16.10 9.84
C ARG A 110 -2.46 -17.00 10.99
N LYS A 111 -1.82 -18.12 10.67
CA LYS A 111 -1.25 -19.04 11.66
C LYS A 111 -0.13 -18.36 12.47
N ALA A 112 0.80 -17.65 11.82
CA ALA A 112 1.84 -16.92 12.51
C ALA A 112 1.24 -15.85 13.47
N ILE A 113 0.22 -15.12 13.01
CA ILE A 113 -0.49 -14.14 13.85
C ILE A 113 -1.15 -14.81 15.05
N SER A 114 -1.83 -15.95 14.88
CA SER A 114 -2.48 -16.67 15.99
C SER A 114 -1.47 -17.25 17.00
N GLN A 115 -0.22 -17.41 16.59
CA GLN A 115 0.90 -17.81 17.45
C GLN A 115 1.62 -16.61 18.11
N GLY A 116 1.04 -15.40 18.02
CA GLY A 116 1.60 -14.19 18.62
C GLY A 116 2.77 -13.55 17.84
N HIS A 117 3.02 -14.00 16.60
CA HIS A 117 4.09 -13.40 15.80
C HIS A 117 3.68 -12.04 15.26
N VAL A 118 4.45 -11.02 15.59
CA VAL A 118 4.29 -9.68 15.02
C VAL A 118 4.89 -9.63 13.61
N LEU A 119 4.00 -9.65 12.61
CA LEU A 119 4.39 -9.52 11.21
C LEU A 119 4.50 -8.05 10.82
N GLY A 120 5.43 -7.72 9.92
CA GLY A 120 5.60 -6.37 9.37
C GLY A 120 6.75 -5.58 9.97
N SER A 121 6.73 -4.25 9.77
CA SER A 121 7.90 -3.39 9.92
C SER A 121 8.58 -3.43 11.29
N SER A 122 9.90 -3.47 11.24
CA SER A 122 10.80 -3.36 12.39
C SER A 122 10.97 -1.92 12.89
N ASN A 123 10.48 -0.90 12.18
CA ASN A 123 10.73 0.51 12.48
C ASN A 123 9.51 1.20 13.10
N ILE A 124 9.14 0.80 14.31
CA ILE A 124 8.11 1.50 15.08
C ILE A 124 8.83 2.23 16.20
N THR A 125 8.70 3.55 16.27
CA THR A 125 9.28 4.36 17.35
C THR A 125 8.81 3.84 18.69
N GLY A 126 9.73 3.68 19.64
CA GLY A 126 9.45 3.09 20.95
C GLY A 126 9.63 1.58 21.02
N TYR A 127 9.83 0.89 19.89
CA TYR A 127 10.00 -0.55 19.86
C TYR A 127 11.18 -1.01 19.00
N ARG A 128 11.79 -2.10 19.43
CA ARG A 128 12.69 -2.95 18.65
C ARG A 128 12.01 -4.28 18.40
N LYS A 129 12.14 -4.82 17.20
CA LYS A 129 11.69 -6.17 16.89
C LYS A 129 12.75 -7.18 17.29
N ASP A 130 12.37 -8.15 18.10
CA ASP A 130 13.19 -9.27 18.52
C ASP A 130 12.39 -10.57 18.44
N ASN A 131 12.91 -11.59 17.77
CA ASN A 131 12.28 -12.92 17.61
C ASN A 131 10.76 -12.87 17.33
N CYS A 132 10.36 -12.07 16.35
CA CYS A 132 8.95 -11.85 15.98
C CYS A 132 8.07 -11.20 17.06
N LYS A 133 8.65 -10.69 18.15
CA LYS A 133 7.99 -9.90 19.20
C LYS A 133 8.51 -8.47 19.17
N LEU A 134 7.78 -7.57 19.81
CA LEU A 134 8.22 -6.20 20.05
C LEU A 134 8.79 -6.08 21.46
N VAL A 135 9.91 -5.40 21.59
CA VAL A 135 10.56 -5.07 22.87
C VAL A 135 10.60 -3.56 22.96
N ILE A 136 10.24 -3.01 24.13
CA ILE A 136 10.24 -1.56 24.37
C ILE A 136 11.68 -1.04 24.42
N ILE A 137 11.93 0.07 23.73
CA ILE A 137 13.12 0.90 23.88
C ILE A 137 12.74 2.06 24.81
N GLU A 138 13.18 2.02 26.06
CA GLU A 138 12.68 2.92 27.11
C GLU A 138 12.94 4.41 26.80
N GLU A 139 14.04 4.74 26.17
CA GLU A 139 14.35 6.12 25.76
C GLU A 139 13.32 6.67 24.75
N GLU A 140 12.99 5.88 23.71
CA GLU A 140 11.98 6.24 22.74
C GLU A 140 10.55 6.16 23.33
N ALA A 141 10.31 5.23 24.27
CA ALA A 141 9.03 5.04 24.91
C ALA A 141 8.63 6.23 25.79
N LYS A 142 9.58 6.88 26.47
CA LYS A 142 9.36 8.13 27.21
C LYS A 142 8.78 9.20 26.30
N MET A 143 9.35 9.38 25.13
CA MET A 143 8.86 10.34 24.14
C MET A 143 7.46 9.96 23.65
N VAL A 144 7.19 8.66 23.37
CA VAL A 144 5.87 8.22 22.95
C VAL A 144 4.81 8.52 24.03
N ARG A 145 5.09 8.21 25.31
CA ARG A 145 4.20 8.57 26.41
C ARG A 145 3.91 10.07 26.43
N ARG A 146 4.96 10.89 26.29
CA ARG A 146 4.83 12.35 26.28
C ARG A 146 3.96 12.86 25.12
N ILE A 147 4.07 12.24 23.92
CA ILE A 147 3.20 12.56 22.78
C ILE A 147 1.73 12.31 23.12
N PHE A 148 1.42 11.15 23.70
CA PHE A 148 0.04 10.82 24.08
C PHE A 148 -0.49 11.69 25.20
N GLU A 149 0.29 11.98 26.23
CA GLU A 149 -0.07 12.87 27.33
C GLU A 149 -0.44 14.26 26.81
N LEU A 150 0.45 14.90 26.06
CA LEU A 150 0.21 16.24 25.50
C LEU A 150 -0.97 16.29 24.54
N TYR A 151 -1.13 15.24 23.69
CA TYR A 151 -2.21 15.24 22.73
C TYR A 151 -3.59 14.99 23.36
N ALA A 152 -3.65 14.15 24.40
CA ALA A 152 -4.88 13.80 25.12
C ALA A 152 -5.47 15.00 25.92
N THR A 153 -4.69 16.07 26.21
CA THR A 153 -5.23 17.30 26.80
C THR A 153 -6.20 18.02 25.87
N GLY A 154 -6.10 17.79 24.54
CA GLY A 154 -6.88 18.52 23.54
C GLY A 154 -6.35 19.93 23.21
N GLU A 155 -5.35 20.46 23.93
CA GLU A 155 -4.80 21.80 23.73
C GLU A 155 -3.87 21.91 22.52
N TYR A 156 -3.17 20.81 22.22
CA TYR A 156 -2.13 20.77 21.18
C TYR A 156 -2.67 20.15 19.88
N GLY A 157 -2.70 20.94 18.79
CA GLY A 157 -2.78 20.39 17.44
C GLY A 157 -1.43 19.79 17.02
N PHE A 158 -1.38 18.98 15.97
CA PHE A 158 -0.13 18.29 15.56
C PHE A 158 1.05 19.25 15.32
N HIS A 159 0.80 20.44 14.78
CA HIS A 159 1.87 21.41 14.57
C HIS A 159 2.41 21.95 15.90
N LYS A 160 1.53 22.39 16.81
CA LYS A 160 1.94 22.86 18.15
C LYS A 160 2.61 21.73 18.96
N LEU A 161 2.10 20.50 18.84
CA LEU A 161 2.70 19.32 19.48
C LEU A 161 4.14 19.09 18.98
N ALA A 162 4.35 19.12 17.65
CA ALA A 162 5.67 18.95 17.08
C ALA A 162 6.68 20.01 17.56
N VAL A 163 6.27 21.28 17.64
CA VAL A 163 7.10 22.36 18.15
C VAL A 163 7.40 22.15 19.65
N LYS A 164 6.39 21.78 20.45
CA LYS A 164 6.57 21.52 21.89
C LYS A 164 7.54 20.37 22.14
N LEU A 165 7.40 19.26 21.41
CA LEU A 165 8.32 18.12 21.49
C LEU A 165 9.76 18.52 21.12
N SER A 166 9.94 19.34 20.09
CA SER A 166 11.25 19.83 19.69
C SER A 166 11.87 20.72 20.78
N GLN A 167 11.09 21.56 21.45
CA GLN A 167 11.55 22.37 22.60
C GLN A 167 11.95 21.51 23.81
N GLU A 168 11.28 20.36 23.99
CA GLU A 168 11.63 19.36 25.02
C GLU A 168 12.81 18.45 24.61
N GLY A 169 13.40 18.67 23.42
CA GLY A 169 14.55 17.92 22.91
C GLY A 169 14.20 16.63 22.16
N TYR A 170 12.92 16.34 21.94
CA TYR A 170 12.48 15.16 21.21
C TYR A 170 12.43 15.41 19.69
N LEU A 171 13.35 14.79 18.99
CA LEU A 171 13.47 14.85 17.53
C LEU A 171 13.26 13.46 16.92
N ASN A 172 12.96 13.40 15.63
CA ASN A 172 12.86 12.13 14.91
C ASN A 172 14.27 11.51 14.70
N LYS A 173 14.33 10.27 14.18
CA LYS A 173 15.57 9.53 13.94
C LYS A 173 16.58 10.26 13.03
N ASN A 174 16.11 11.25 12.26
CA ASN A 174 16.93 12.07 11.37
C ASN A 174 17.31 13.42 11.99
N GLY A 175 17.09 13.63 13.29
CA GLY A 175 17.36 14.88 13.98
C GLY A 175 16.44 16.04 13.59
N ARG A 176 15.27 15.76 13.02
CA ARG A 176 14.29 16.77 12.57
C ARG A 176 13.04 16.77 13.44
N ILE A 177 12.31 17.86 13.40
CA ILE A 177 10.98 17.99 14.01
C ILE A 177 10.03 16.96 13.39
N TYR A 178 9.16 16.36 14.19
CA TYR A 178 8.15 15.42 13.73
C TYR A 178 7.14 16.11 12.80
N ASP A 179 6.82 15.46 11.68
CA ASP A 179 5.75 15.90 10.80
C ASP A 179 4.37 15.48 11.33
N LYS A 180 3.33 16.16 10.84
CA LYS A 180 1.93 15.92 11.20
C LYS A 180 1.49 14.49 10.97
N ASP A 181 1.88 13.88 9.84
CA ASP A 181 1.40 12.56 9.44
C ASP A 181 2.07 11.47 10.26
N SER A 182 3.33 11.63 10.64
CA SER A 182 4.04 10.76 11.57
C SER A 182 3.37 10.77 12.95
N LEU A 183 3.12 11.95 13.53
CA LEU A 183 2.44 12.07 14.83
C LEU A 183 1.03 11.49 14.79
N LYS A 184 0.26 11.78 13.74
CA LYS A 184 -1.06 11.18 13.53
C LYS A 184 -0.99 9.66 13.42
N GLY A 185 0.00 9.15 12.69
CA GLY A 185 0.25 7.71 12.57
C GLY A 185 0.57 7.04 13.90
N MET A 186 1.31 7.72 14.78
CA MET A 186 1.59 7.25 16.14
C MET A 186 0.32 7.20 16.98
N ILE A 187 -0.44 8.28 17.06
CA ILE A 187 -1.70 8.34 17.84
C ILE A 187 -2.69 7.25 17.42
N GLN A 188 -2.77 6.96 16.12
CA GLN A 188 -3.69 5.95 15.58
C GLN A 188 -3.17 4.51 15.66
N ASN A 189 -1.95 4.28 16.13
CA ASN A 189 -1.37 2.96 16.14
C ASN A 189 -1.73 2.18 17.42
N PRO A 190 -2.57 1.14 17.34
CA PRO A 190 -3.02 0.41 18.53
C PRO A 190 -1.93 -0.43 19.18
N LYS A 191 -0.76 -0.59 18.54
CA LYS A 191 0.39 -1.29 19.15
C LYS A 191 0.87 -0.60 20.43
N TYR A 192 0.73 0.73 20.51
CA TYR A 192 1.12 1.47 21.70
C TYR A 192 0.30 1.14 22.95
N LYS A 193 -0.96 0.66 22.78
CA LYS A 193 -1.78 0.14 23.88
C LYS A 193 -1.74 -1.39 24.02
N GLY A 194 -0.78 -2.07 23.37
CA GLY A 194 -0.61 -3.52 23.48
C GLY A 194 -1.51 -4.35 22.55
N PHE A 195 -2.04 -3.75 21.48
CA PHE A 195 -2.87 -4.44 20.51
C PHE A 195 -2.15 -4.65 19.20
N TYR A 196 -2.33 -5.80 18.59
CA TYR A 196 -1.87 -6.07 17.24
C TYR A 196 -2.95 -5.75 16.22
N ARG A 197 -2.55 -5.15 15.10
CA ARG A 197 -3.42 -4.78 14.00
C ARG A 197 -2.95 -5.42 12.71
N ALA A 198 -3.76 -6.31 12.16
CA ALA A 198 -3.53 -6.99 10.90
C ALA A 198 -4.54 -6.54 9.81
N LYS A 199 -4.31 -6.93 8.57
CA LYS A 199 -5.18 -6.65 7.40
C LYS A 199 -5.49 -5.17 7.17
N LYS A 200 -4.51 -4.29 7.40
CA LYS A 200 -4.67 -2.85 7.13
C LYS A 200 -4.99 -2.56 5.66
N TYR A 201 -4.45 -3.37 4.75
CA TYR A 201 -4.66 -3.27 3.32
C TYR A 201 -5.06 -4.62 2.74
N GLU A 202 -5.90 -4.60 1.71
CA GLU A 202 -6.26 -5.73 0.88
C GLU A 202 -5.80 -5.49 -0.54
N ILE A 203 -5.27 -6.53 -1.19
CA ILE A 203 -4.92 -6.49 -2.61
C ILE A 203 -6.18 -6.84 -3.38
N LEU A 204 -6.72 -5.86 -4.12
CA LEU A 204 -7.94 -6.04 -4.93
C LEU A 204 -7.67 -6.89 -6.15
N ASP A 205 -6.52 -6.68 -6.77
CA ASP A 205 -6.13 -7.35 -7.99
C ASP A 205 -4.66 -7.73 -7.92
N TYR A 206 -4.37 -9.01 -8.09
CA TYR A 206 -3.01 -9.55 -8.04
C TYR A 206 -2.14 -9.09 -9.23
N ARG A 207 -2.76 -8.74 -10.38
CA ARG A 207 -2.06 -8.28 -11.60
C ARG A 207 -1.55 -6.86 -11.43
N THR A 208 -2.44 -5.94 -11.08
CA THR A 208 -2.12 -4.52 -10.95
C THR A 208 -1.50 -4.18 -9.59
N LYS A 209 -1.52 -5.12 -8.63
CA LYS A 209 -1.12 -4.92 -7.22
C LYS A 209 -1.83 -3.73 -6.57
N LYS A 210 -2.99 -3.33 -7.09
CA LYS A 210 -3.80 -2.28 -6.49
C LYS A 210 -4.23 -2.69 -5.09
N ARG A 211 -3.94 -1.82 -4.12
CA ARG A 211 -4.27 -2.03 -2.71
C ARG A 211 -5.40 -1.11 -2.31
N LYS A 212 -6.36 -1.64 -1.57
CA LYS A 212 -7.40 -0.86 -0.89
C LYS A 212 -7.13 -0.90 0.60
N LYS A 213 -7.29 0.25 1.26
CA LYS A 213 -7.24 0.31 2.72
C LYS A 213 -8.56 -0.25 3.26
N ASN A 214 -8.47 -1.24 4.11
CA ASN A 214 -9.64 -1.81 4.77
C ASN A 214 -10.21 -0.83 5.79
N THR A 215 -11.53 -0.80 5.91
CA THR A 215 -12.23 -0.13 7.01
C THR A 215 -11.80 -0.76 8.34
N ILE A 216 -11.97 -0.05 9.45
CA ILE A 216 -11.56 -0.54 10.78
C ILE A 216 -12.26 -1.85 11.11
N GLU A 217 -13.53 -2.02 10.71
CA GLU A 217 -14.34 -3.22 10.88
C GLU A 217 -13.77 -4.47 10.20
N ASN A 218 -13.15 -4.29 9.02
CA ASN A 218 -12.52 -5.37 8.25
C ASN A 218 -11.07 -5.66 8.65
N GLN A 219 -10.53 -4.90 9.61
CA GLN A 219 -9.20 -5.12 10.14
C GLN A 219 -9.28 -6.06 11.35
N VAL A 220 -8.27 -6.90 11.49
CA VAL A 220 -8.14 -7.77 12.66
C VAL A 220 -7.34 -7.02 13.72
N ILE A 221 -8.00 -6.64 14.81
CA ILE A 221 -7.38 -5.97 15.95
C ILE A 221 -7.66 -6.83 17.18
N TYR A 222 -6.61 -7.23 17.89
CA TYR A 222 -6.75 -8.02 19.11
C TYR A 222 -5.68 -7.64 20.14
N LYS A 223 -6.01 -7.85 21.40
CA LYS A 223 -5.10 -7.61 22.52
C LYS A 223 -4.07 -8.73 22.59
N CYS A 224 -2.78 -8.38 22.68
CA CYS A 224 -1.69 -9.34 22.80
C CYS A 224 -1.45 -9.70 24.26
N ILE A 225 -2.18 -10.71 24.75
CA ILE A 225 -2.05 -11.20 26.14
C ILE A 225 -0.71 -11.93 26.35
N ASP A 226 -0.14 -12.46 25.28
CA ASP A 226 1.13 -13.22 25.26
C ASP A 226 2.40 -12.35 25.37
N GLY A 227 2.23 -11.03 25.54
CA GLY A 227 3.34 -10.09 25.64
C GLY A 227 4.09 -9.85 24.31
N SER A 228 3.56 -10.32 23.17
CA SER A 228 4.19 -10.11 21.84
C SER A 228 4.23 -8.64 21.44
N VAL A 229 3.31 -7.82 21.97
CA VAL A 229 3.28 -6.36 21.81
C VAL A 229 3.08 -5.73 23.20
N PRO A 230 4.13 -5.40 23.93
CA PRO A 230 4.03 -4.75 25.23
C PRO A 230 3.46 -3.32 25.05
N ALA A 231 2.55 -2.92 25.93
CA ALA A 231 1.97 -1.58 25.90
C ALA A 231 2.95 -0.52 26.40
N ILE A 232 3.09 0.58 25.68
CA ILE A 232 3.85 1.78 26.12
C ILE A 232 2.94 2.75 26.85
N VAL A 233 1.68 2.86 26.46
CA VAL A 233 0.66 3.71 27.08
C VAL A 233 -0.53 2.89 27.54
N SER A 234 -1.27 3.38 28.53
CA SER A 234 -2.51 2.74 28.98
C SER A 234 -3.58 2.79 27.89
N GLU A 235 -4.54 1.84 27.93
CA GLU A 235 -5.67 1.84 27.00
C GLU A 235 -6.49 3.13 27.13
N GLU A 236 -6.73 3.61 28.34
CA GLU A 236 -7.46 4.84 28.64
C GLU A 236 -6.82 6.08 27.99
N LEU A 237 -5.48 6.22 28.12
CA LEU A 237 -4.76 7.36 27.54
C LEU A 237 -4.79 7.30 26.02
N TRP A 238 -4.65 6.09 25.44
CA TRP A 238 -4.74 5.89 24.00
C TRP A 238 -6.13 6.23 23.47
N ASP A 239 -7.17 5.75 24.13
CA ASP A 239 -8.56 5.98 23.74
C ASP A 239 -8.91 7.47 23.82
N LYS A 240 -8.55 8.18 24.92
CA LYS A 240 -8.72 9.61 25.08
C LYS A 240 -8.02 10.43 23.97
N ALA A 241 -6.79 10.07 23.61
CA ALA A 241 -6.08 10.73 22.52
C ALA A 241 -6.79 10.53 21.17
N ASN A 242 -7.34 9.34 20.91
CA ASN A 242 -8.09 9.05 19.69
C ASN A 242 -9.49 9.69 19.67
N GLU A 243 -10.14 9.87 20.79
CA GLU A 243 -11.38 10.66 20.92
C GLU A 243 -11.13 12.12 20.51
N VAL A 244 -10.06 12.74 21.02
CA VAL A 244 -9.64 14.10 20.63
C VAL A 244 -9.37 14.18 19.12
N LEU A 245 -8.69 13.16 18.56
CA LEU A 245 -8.42 13.09 17.13
C LEU A 245 -9.72 13.01 16.31
N ASN A 246 -10.64 12.13 16.70
CA ASN A 246 -11.90 11.92 16.01
C ASN A 246 -12.84 13.13 16.11
N ALA A 247 -12.88 13.80 17.26
CA ALA A 247 -13.63 15.02 17.44
C ALA A 247 -13.15 16.13 16.49
N ARG A 248 -11.82 16.27 16.33
CA ARG A 248 -11.22 17.22 15.38
C ARG A 248 -11.55 16.86 13.93
N VAL A 249 -11.47 15.59 13.55
CA VAL A 249 -11.81 15.13 12.18
C VAL A 249 -13.27 15.41 11.85
N LYS A 250 -14.20 15.13 12.77
CA LYS A 250 -15.64 15.45 12.61
C LYS A 250 -15.88 16.95 12.49
N GLY A 251 -15.17 17.75 13.30
CA GLY A 251 -15.23 19.21 13.22
C GLY A 251 -14.79 19.77 11.86
N TYR A 252 -13.74 19.19 11.26
CA TYR A 252 -13.32 19.55 9.89
C TYR A 252 -14.32 19.13 8.82
N ALA A 253 -14.92 17.93 8.96
CA ALA A 253 -15.89 17.42 7.99
C ALA A 253 -17.18 18.25 7.96
N ASN A 254 -17.58 18.83 9.11
CA ASN A 254 -18.78 19.67 9.24
C ASN A 254 -18.54 21.14 8.89
N ASN A 255 -17.41 21.49 8.26
CA ASN A 255 -17.04 22.86 7.87
C ASN A 255 -17.02 23.90 9.02
N ASN A 256 -17.19 23.49 10.26
CA ASN A 256 -17.32 24.36 11.44
C ASN A 256 -16.02 24.56 12.23
N TYR A 257 -14.90 24.02 11.75
CA TYR A 257 -13.66 24.11 12.51
C TYR A 257 -12.50 24.70 11.71
N TRP A 258 -12.44 26.01 11.70
CA TRP A 258 -11.19 26.70 11.44
C TRP A 258 -10.46 26.89 12.78
N SER A 259 -9.45 26.05 13.07
CA SER A 259 -8.68 26.08 14.31
C SER A 259 -7.56 27.14 14.35
N GLY A 260 -7.62 28.10 13.46
CA GLY A 260 -6.94 29.38 13.67
C GLY A 260 -7.77 30.14 14.65
N GLY A 261 -7.26 30.44 15.85
CA GLY A 261 -7.99 31.19 16.88
C GLY A 261 -8.83 32.29 16.26
N VAL A 262 -10.05 32.44 16.73
CA VAL A 262 -11.06 33.35 16.17
C VAL A 262 -10.48 34.76 16.13
N LYS A 263 -9.66 35.02 15.10
CA LYS A 263 -9.03 36.35 14.89
C LYS A 263 -10.08 37.41 14.55
N TYR A 264 -11.25 36.92 14.10
CA TYR A 264 -12.37 37.79 13.72
C TYR A 264 -13.67 37.20 14.25
N PRO A 265 -14.49 38.00 14.94
CA PRO A 265 -15.68 37.57 15.69
C PRO A 265 -16.76 36.90 14.78
N PHE A 266 -16.80 37.24 13.51
CA PHE A 266 -17.81 36.78 12.56
C PHE A 266 -17.34 35.65 11.66
N SER A 267 -16.12 35.12 11.83
CA SER A 267 -15.64 33.95 11.05
C SER A 267 -16.56 32.74 11.25
N SER A 268 -17.05 32.17 10.16
CA SER A 268 -17.99 31.04 10.13
C SER A 268 -19.36 31.29 10.79
N LYS A 269 -19.70 32.52 11.13
CA LYS A 269 -20.99 32.88 11.74
C LYS A 269 -21.94 33.55 10.75
N ILE A 270 -21.43 34.09 9.65
CA ILE A 270 -22.25 34.68 8.60
C ILE A 270 -22.54 33.61 7.56
N TYR A 271 -23.83 33.39 7.32
CA TYR A 271 -24.33 32.29 6.51
C TYR A 271 -25.28 32.80 5.42
N CYS A 272 -25.08 32.41 4.20
CA CYS A 272 -25.98 32.68 3.09
C CYS A 272 -27.11 31.65 3.08
N LYS A 273 -28.33 32.11 3.33
CA LYS A 273 -29.52 31.24 3.38
C LYS A 273 -29.89 30.65 2.01
N GLU A 274 -29.62 31.38 0.93
CA GLU A 274 -29.96 30.93 -0.44
C GLU A 274 -28.98 29.85 -0.95
N HIS A 275 -27.67 30.01 -0.68
CA HIS A 275 -26.65 29.12 -1.19
C HIS A 275 -26.20 28.05 -0.19
N ASN A 276 -26.75 28.06 1.01
CA ASN A 276 -26.40 27.14 2.12
C ASN A 276 -24.89 27.07 2.40
N THR A 277 -24.19 28.23 2.29
CA THR A 277 -22.73 28.35 2.43
C THR A 277 -22.36 29.45 3.42
N ASN A 278 -21.22 29.28 4.12
CA ASN A 278 -20.68 30.33 4.98
C ASN A 278 -19.91 31.37 4.18
N PHE A 279 -20.07 32.65 4.53
CA PHE A 279 -19.23 33.71 4.01
C PHE A 279 -17.80 33.56 4.52
N GLN A 280 -16.85 33.69 3.62
CA GLN A 280 -15.42 33.65 3.93
C GLN A 280 -14.86 35.08 3.79
N ARG A 281 -14.06 35.49 4.78
CA ARG A 281 -13.34 36.76 4.71
C ARG A 281 -12.25 36.65 3.63
N SER A 282 -12.29 37.51 2.64
CA SER A 282 -11.23 37.63 1.66
C SER A 282 -10.42 38.93 1.91
N HIS A 283 -9.11 38.85 1.69
CA HIS A 283 -8.29 40.03 1.55
C HIS A 283 -8.35 40.46 0.11
N GLY A 284 -8.95 41.63 -0.17
CA GLY A 284 -8.92 42.21 -1.50
C GLY A 284 -7.49 42.35 -2.01
N SER A 285 -7.32 42.29 -3.35
CA SER A 285 -6.01 42.38 -3.99
C SER A 285 -5.15 43.51 -3.44
N LYS A 286 -3.82 43.37 -3.45
CA LYS A 286 -2.82 44.23 -2.79
C LYS A 286 -2.94 45.77 -3.04
N LYS A 287 -3.91 46.24 -3.84
CA LYS A 287 -4.14 47.65 -4.11
C LYS A 287 -5.19 48.32 -3.21
N LYS A 288 -6.00 47.58 -2.47
CA LYS A 288 -6.95 48.15 -1.49
C LYS A 288 -6.95 47.32 -0.22
N ASN A 289 -6.19 47.76 0.75
CA ASN A 289 -6.00 47.07 2.05
C ASN A 289 -7.29 47.08 2.94
N ARG A 290 -8.47 46.91 2.34
CA ARG A 290 -9.74 46.82 3.06
C ARG A 290 -10.26 45.39 3.02
N PRO A 291 -10.38 44.76 4.20
CA PRO A 291 -10.98 43.43 4.28
C PRO A 291 -12.48 43.51 3.97
N THR A 292 -12.97 42.61 3.11
CA THR A 292 -14.39 42.38 2.84
C THR A 292 -14.83 41.03 3.35
N TRP A 293 -16.08 40.93 3.71
CA TRP A 293 -16.72 39.67 4.10
C TRP A 293 -17.45 39.05 2.93
#